data_a797a1758f7905ceb36eacc60530154a
#
_entry.id   a797a1758f7905ceb36eacc60530154a
#
_cell.length_a   1.000
_cell.length_b   1.000
_cell.length_c   1.000
_cell.angle_alpha   90.00
_cell.angle_beta   90.00
_cell.angle_gamma   90.00
#
_symmetry.space_group_name_H-M   'P 1'
#
loop_
_entity.id
_entity.type
_entity.pdbx_description
1 polymer ?
#
loop_
_entity_poly.entity_id
_entity_poly.type
_entity_poly.pdbx_seq_one_letter_code
_entity_poly.pdbx_strand_id
1 'polypeptide(L)'
;VRGPVVALTNEYAGSDGDIFSHAFKMFGVGPLLGKRTWGGVIGIWPRHELVDGAITTQPEFSFWFADVGFAVENYGTEPDIVVENPPNADAEDDDVQLDAAVKKALELLEGTPVGPPEDVGPYPKLTPPETLPQ
;
A
#
# COMPACT_ATOMS: atom_id res chain seq x y z
N VAL A 1 7.78 11.05 6.63
CA VAL A 1 8.89 10.60 5.78
C VAL A 1 9.34 11.78 4.94
N ARG A 2 10.64 12.04 4.88
CA ARG A 2 11.24 13.02 3.98
C ARG A 2 12.03 12.28 2.91
N GLY A 3 11.81 12.63 1.68
CA GLY A 3 12.46 12.00 0.54
C GLY A 3 11.50 11.16 -0.29
N PRO A 4 12.02 10.57 -1.38
CA PRO A 4 11.21 9.76 -2.28
C PRO A 4 10.70 8.51 -1.58
N VAL A 5 9.50 8.12 -1.96
CA VAL A 5 8.85 6.88 -1.50
C VAL A 5 8.53 6.04 -2.73
N VAL A 6 8.84 4.77 -2.65
CA VAL A 6 8.52 3.78 -3.68
C VAL A 6 7.72 2.67 -2.98
N ALA A 7 6.65 2.19 -3.59
CA ALA A 7 5.89 1.06 -3.08
C ALA A 7 6.04 -0.16 -3.99
N LEU A 8 6.02 -1.34 -3.38
CA LEU A 8 5.98 -2.63 -4.07
C LEU A 8 4.62 -3.27 -3.92
N THR A 9 4.19 -3.95 -4.96
CA THR A 9 2.94 -4.71 -4.98
C THR A 9 3.06 -5.95 -5.84
N ASN A 10 2.21 -6.92 -5.59
CA ASN A 10 2.11 -8.13 -6.41
C ASN A 10 0.67 -8.67 -6.40
N GLU A 11 0.45 -9.80 -7.08
CA GLU A 11 -0.84 -10.47 -7.22
C GLU A 11 -1.43 -11.00 -5.91
N TYR A 12 -0.66 -11.03 -4.83
CA TYR A 12 -1.12 -11.42 -3.48
C TYR A 12 -1.56 -10.22 -2.64
N ALA A 13 -1.32 -9.00 -3.13
CA ALA A 13 -1.81 -7.80 -2.48
C ALA A 13 -3.32 -7.68 -2.74
N GLY A 14 -4.12 -8.10 -1.79
CA GLY A 14 -5.58 -8.07 -1.86
C GLY A 14 -6.18 -7.23 -0.74
N SER A 15 -7.46 -6.88 -0.86
CA SER A 15 -8.21 -6.11 0.12
C SER A 15 -7.51 -4.80 0.50
N ASP A 16 -7.00 -4.67 1.72
CA ASP A 16 -6.22 -3.50 2.14
C ASP A 16 -4.98 -3.26 1.25
N GLY A 17 -4.40 -4.31 0.67
CA GLY A 17 -3.30 -4.20 -0.29
C GLY A 17 -3.73 -3.56 -1.61
N ASP A 18 -4.92 -3.89 -2.12
CA ASP A 18 -5.51 -3.23 -3.28
C ASP A 18 -5.80 -1.75 -2.97
N ILE A 19 -6.44 -1.51 -1.83
CA ILE A 19 -6.85 -0.17 -1.38
C ILE A 19 -5.63 0.72 -1.17
N PHE A 20 -4.60 0.20 -0.49
CA PHE A 20 -3.34 0.92 -0.29
C PHE A 20 -2.68 1.26 -1.63
N SER A 21 -2.55 0.27 -2.52
CA SER A 21 -1.89 0.43 -3.82
C SER A 21 -2.59 1.49 -4.67
N HIS A 22 -3.93 1.45 -4.71
CA HIS A 22 -4.70 2.44 -5.45
C HIS A 22 -4.61 3.84 -4.83
N ALA A 23 -4.78 3.95 -3.52
CA ALA A 23 -4.66 5.23 -2.81
C ALA A 23 -3.26 5.84 -2.95
N PHE A 24 -2.20 5.02 -2.88
CA PHE A 24 -0.83 5.46 -3.06
C PHE A 24 -0.62 6.15 -4.41
N LYS A 25 -1.16 5.58 -5.49
CA LYS A 25 -1.14 6.18 -6.84
C LYS A 25 -2.02 7.42 -6.92
N MET A 26 -3.27 7.33 -6.45
CA MET A 26 -4.24 8.42 -6.51
C MET A 26 -3.73 9.68 -5.79
N PHE A 27 -3.02 9.53 -4.68
CA PHE A 27 -2.40 10.64 -3.94
C PHE A 27 -1.04 11.07 -4.48
N GLY A 28 -0.50 10.39 -5.48
CA GLY A 28 0.79 10.74 -6.07
C GLY A 28 1.95 10.66 -5.08
N VAL A 29 1.91 9.70 -4.14
CA VAL A 29 2.93 9.55 -3.09
C VAL A 29 4.28 9.16 -3.68
N GLY A 30 4.27 8.33 -4.73
CA GLY A 30 5.45 7.87 -5.44
C GLY A 30 5.09 6.77 -6.45
N PRO A 31 6.07 6.19 -7.16
CA PRO A 31 5.82 5.12 -8.09
C PRO A 31 5.50 3.80 -7.37
N LEU A 32 4.55 3.06 -7.92
CA LEU A 32 4.18 1.70 -7.54
C LEU A 32 4.84 0.72 -8.51
N LEU A 33 5.64 -0.21 -7.99
CA LEU A 33 6.35 -1.21 -8.78
C LEU A 33 5.85 -2.62 -8.49
N GLY A 34 5.98 -3.49 -9.45
CA GLY A 34 5.71 -4.92 -9.29
C GLY A 34 4.66 -5.46 -10.25
N LYS A 35 3.66 -6.16 -9.74
CA LYS A 35 2.56 -6.73 -10.51
C LYS A 35 1.23 -6.15 -10.06
N ARG A 36 0.22 -6.25 -10.93
CA ARG A 36 -1.15 -5.85 -10.61
C ARG A 36 -1.64 -6.60 -9.37
N THR A 37 -2.33 -5.88 -8.49
CA THR A 37 -2.92 -6.44 -7.27
C THR A 37 -4.09 -7.40 -7.58
N TRP A 38 -4.57 -8.08 -6.56
CA TRP A 38 -5.61 -9.12 -6.71
C TRP A 38 -6.96 -8.57 -7.20
N GLY A 39 -7.45 -7.49 -6.62
CA GLY A 39 -8.74 -6.90 -6.98
C GLY A 39 -9.92 -7.42 -6.17
N GLY A 40 -9.73 -7.74 -4.93
CA GLY A 40 -10.81 -8.13 -4.03
C GLY A 40 -10.95 -7.14 -2.88
N VAL A 41 -11.67 -6.06 -3.10
CA VAL A 41 -11.82 -4.95 -2.13
C VAL A 41 -13.17 -4.92 -1.41
N ILE A 42 -14.09 -5.82 -1.74
CA ILE A 42 -15.37 -5.93 -1.03
C ILE A 42 -15.12 -6.20 0.45
N GLY A 43 -15.68 -5.37 1.32
CA GLY A 43 -15.62 -5.56 2.77
C GLY A 43 -16.42 -6.79 3.19
N ILE A 44 -15.73 -7.76 3.77
CA ILE A 44 -16.31 -8.99 4.33
C ILE A 44 -16.17 -8.96 5.84
N TRP A 45 -17.17 -9.52 6.53
CA TRP A 45 -17.14 -9.56 7.99
C TRP A 45 -17.49 -10.94 8.53
N PRO A 46 -16.66 -11.54 9.41
CA PRO A 46 -16.86 -12.89 9.91
C PRO A 46 -17.79 -12.90 11.15
N ARG A 47 -18.99 -12.36 11.04
CA ARG A 47 -19.93 -12.26 12.19
C ARG A 47 -21.17 -13.16 12.08
N HIS A 48 -21.24 -13.97 11.03
CA HIS A 48 -22.36 -14.88 10.83
C HIS A 48 -21.90 -16.32 11.01
N GLU A 49 -22.39 -16.96 12.06
CA GLU A 49 -22.13 -18.37 12.36
C GLU A 49 -23.27 -19.25 11.89
N LEU A 50 -22.93 -20.39 11.34
CA LEU A 50 -23.86 -21.46 11.03
C LEU A 50 -24.15 -22.31 12.30
N VAL A 51 -25.13 -23.18 12.19
CA VAL A 51 -25.60 -24.02 13.34
C VAL A 51 -24.50 -24.93 13.90
N ASP A 52 -23.50 -25.26 13.06
CA ASP A 52 -22.34 -26.08 13.40
C ASP A 52 -21.15 -25.26 13.89
N GLY A 53 -21.30 -23.95 14.04
CA GLY A 53 -20.22 -23.05 14.44
C GLY A 53 -19.27 -22.62 13.31
N ALA A 54 -19.52 -23.05 12.07
CA ALA A 54 -18.75 -22.57 10.92
C ALA A 54 -19.08 -21.08 10.67
N ILE A 55 -18.02 -20.28 10.44
CA ILE A 55 -18.17 -18.85 10.17
C ILE A 55 -18.31 -18.64 8.66
N THR A 56 -19.32 -17.86 8.27
CA THR A 56 -19.46 -17.39 6.88
C THR A 56 -18.99 -15.95 6.76
N THR A 57 -18.26 -15.65 5.71
CA THR A 57 -17.92 -14.30 5.32
C THR A 57 -18.88 -13.85 4.22
N GLN A 58 -19.52 -12.71 4.42
CA GLN A 58 -20.44 -12.15 3.45
C GLN A 58 -19.99 -10.74 3.05
N PRO A 59 -20.19 -10.35 1.78
CA PRO A 59 -20.01 -8.96 1.37
C PRO A 59 -20.99 -8.06 2.12
N GLU A 60 -20.48 -7.04 2.81
CA GLU A 60 -21.30 -6.10 3.57
C GLU A 60 -21.19 -4.66 3.04
N PHE A 61 -20.04 -4.29 2.50
CA PHE A 61 -19.82 -2.96 1.94
C PHE A 61 -18.78 -3.01 0.81
N SER A 62 -18.84 -2.01 -0.06
CA SER A 62 -17.90 -1.84 -1.18
C SER A 62 -17.06 -0.59 -1.00
N PHE A 63 -15.87 -0.58 -1.61
CA PHE A 63 -15.02 0.60 -1.68
C PHE A 63 -15.27 1.36 -2.98
N TRP A 64 -15.34 2.68 -2.85
CA TRP A 64 -15.49 3.60 -3.96
C TRP A 64 -14.34 4.61 -3.95
N PHE A 65 -13.70 4.80 -5.08
CA PHE A 65 -12.61 5.75 -5.26
C PHE A 65 -13.07 6.92 -6.14
N ALA A 66 -12.57 8.12 -5.85
CA ALA A 66 -13.03 9.33 -6.53
C ALA A 66 -12.68 9.37 -8.02
N ASP A 67 -11.65 8.67 -8.44
CA ASP A 67 -11.14 8.62 -9.81
C ASP A 67 -11.73 7.48 -10.65
N VAL A 68 -11.92 6.29 -10.05
CA VAL A 68 -12.35 5.08 -10.79
C VAL A 68 -13.64 4.44 -10.27
N GLY A 69 -14.28 5.05 -9.26
CA GLY A 69 -15.51 4.49 -8.69
C GLY A 69 -15.26 3.12 -8.03
N PHE A 70 -16.02 2.12 -8.41
CA PHE A 70 -15.91 0.74 -7.90
C PHE A 70 -14.96 -0.14 -8.72
N ALA A 71 -14.22 0.40 -9.70
CA ALA A 71 -13.52 -0.39 -10.69
C ALA A 71 -12.26 -1.13 -10.18
N VAL A 72 -11.84 -0.89 -8.94
CA VAL A 72 -10.79 -1.70 -8.31
C VAL A 72 -11.29 -3.09 -7.95
N GLU A 73 -12.57 -3.24 -7.61
CA GLU A 73 -13.17 -4.56 -7.39
C GLU A 73 -13.17 -5.39 -8.66
N ASN A 74 -12.78 -6.65 -8.56
CA ASN A 74 -12.60 -7.63 -9.64
C ASN A 74 -11.52 -7.29 -10.67
N TYR A 75 -10.73 -6.25 -10.45
CA TYR A 75 -9.64 -5.89 -11.35
C TYR A 75 -8.29 -5.71 -10.62
N GLY A 76 -8.28 -4.96 -9.53
CA GLY A 76 -7.07 -4.57 -8.80
C GLY A 76 -6.47 -3.26 -9.29
N THR A 77 -5.22 -3.04 -8.91
CA THR A 77 -4.45 -1.85 -9.24
C THR A 77 -3.21 -2.23 -10.04
N GLU A 78 -3.07 -1.63 -11.22
CA GLU A 78 -1.85 -1.80 -12.03
C GLU A 78 -0.69 -1.02 -11.42
N PRO A 79 0.52 -1.60 -11.38
CA PRO A 79 1.72 -0.85 -11.02
C PRO A 79 2.07 0.18 -12.10
N ASP A 80 2.84 1.20 -11.73
CA ASP A 80 3.41 2.16 -12.70
C ASP A 80 4.59 1.56 -13.46
N ILE A 81 5.31 0.66 -12.81
CA ILE A 81 6.45 -0.05 -13.38
C ILE A 81 6.26 -1.55 -13.13
N VAL A 82 6.04 -2.29 -14.21
CA VAL A 82 5.88 -3.74 -14.11
C VAL A 82 7.24 -4.39 -13.89
N VAL A 83 7.36 -5.17 -12.81
CA VAL A 83 8.52 -5.98 -12.48
C VAL A 83 8.03 -7.31 -11.93
N GLU A 84 8.46 -8.41 -12.50
CA GLU A 84 8.11 -9.76 -12.04
C GLU A 84 9.33 -10.47 -11.48
N ASN A 85 9.19 -11.07 -10.31
CA ASN A 85 10.17 -12.01 -9.81
C ASN A 85 10.07 -13.32 -10.62
N PRO A 86 11.17 -13.89 -11.08
CA PRO A 86 11.16 -15.18 -11.74
C PRO A 86 10.71 -16.29 -10.75
N PRO A 87 10.13 -17.40 -11.23
CA PRO A 87 9.59 -18.46 -10.37
C PRO A 87 10.60 -19.10 -9.40
N ASN A 88 11.88 -18.99 -9.69
CA ASN A 88 12.99 -19.51 -8.87
C ASN A 88 13.63 -18.45 -7.96
N ALA A 89 13.16 -17.20 -7.99
CA ALA A 89 13.77 -16.09 -7.25
C ALA A 89 13.90 -16.39 -5.76
N ASP A 90 12.83 -16.90 -5.14
CA ASP A 90 12.82 -17.24 -3.71
C ASP A 90 13.86 -18.33 -3.35
N ALA A 91 14.14 -19.27 -4.27
CA ALA A 91 15.11 -20.33 -4.06
C ALA A 91 16.56 -19.85 -4.23
N GLU A 92 16.75 -18.77 -4.97
CA GLU A 92 18.06 -18.18 -5.27
C GLU A 92 18.35 -16.92 -4.42
N ASP A 93 17.42 -16.53 -3.54
CA ASP A 93 17.48 -15.31 -2.72
C ASP A 93 17.65 -14.05 -3.60
N ASP A 94 16.98 -14.05 -4.76
CA ASP A 94 17.06 -13.00 -5.79
C ASP A 94 15.71 -12.26 -5.89
N ASP A 95 15.58 -11.13 -5.21
CA ASP A 95 14.38 -10.29 -5.24
C ASP A 95 14.53 -9.15 -6.25
N VAL A 96 14.22 -9.46 -7.52
CA VAL A 96 14.28 -8.50 -8.64
C VAL A 96 13.35 -7.31 -8.43
N GLN A 97 12.20 -7.50 -7.76
CA GLN A 97 11.28 -6.42 -7.44
C GLN A 97 11.88 -5.46 -6.42
N LEU A 98 12.49 -5.98 -5.36
CA LEU A 98 13.14 -5.16 -4.34
C LEU A 98 14.31 -4.37 -4.95
N ASP A 99 15.15 -5.03 -5.75
CA ASP A 99 16.28 -4.37 -6.41
C ASP A 99 15.83 -3.24 -7.33
N ALA A 100 14.77 -3.46 -8.11
CA ALA A 100 14.18 -2.44 -8.96
C ALA A 100 13.63 -1.25 -8.14
N ALA A 101 13.00 -1.53 -7.00
CA ALA A 101 12.47 -0.49 -6.12
C ALA A 101 13.59 0.34 -5.47
N VAL A 102 14.64 -0.31 -4.98
CA VAL A 102 15.82 0.37 -4.41
C VAL A 102 16.49 1.24 -5.46
N LYS A 103 16.71 0.70 -6.66
CA LYS A 103 17.25 1.47 -7.78
C LYS A 103 16.40 2.68 -8.09
N LYS A 104 15.08 2.51 -8.17
CA LYS A 104 14.15 3.61 -8.45
C LYS A 104 14.16 4.68 -7.35
N ALA A 105 14.21 4.27 -6.09
CA ALA A 105 14.30 5.20 -4.97
C ALA A 105 15.60 6.02 -5.01
N LEU A 106 16.73 5.39 -5.33
CA LEU A 106 18.02 6.07 -5.49
C LEU A 106 18.01 7.07 -6.65
N GLU A 107 17.48 6.69 -7.82
CA GLU A 107 17.30 7.61 -8.95
C GLU A 107 16.48 8.85 -8.56
N LEU A 108 15.38 8.65 -7.85
CA LEU A 108 14.53 9.75 -7.38
C LEU A 108 15.24 10.64 -6.36
N LEU A 109 16.07 10.05 -5.50
CA LEU A 109 16.84 10.77 -4.49
C LEU A 109 17.91 11.66 -5.12
N GLU A 110 18.56 11.22 -6.19
CA GLU A 110 19.51 12.05 -6.97
C GLU A 110 18.82 13.30 -7.54
N GLY A 111 17.58 13.14 -8.03
CA GLY A 111 16.79 14.25 -8.58
C GLY A 111 16.22 15.20 -7.53
N THR A 112 16.06 14.74 -6.29
CA THR A 112 15.46 15.52 -5.21
C THR A 112 16.23 15.27 -3.90
N PRO A 113 17.41 15.87 -3.75
CA PRO A 113 18.21 15.70 -2.55
C PRO A 113 17.43 16.13 -1.30
N VAL A 114 17.45 15.29 -0.29
CA VAL A 114 16.77 15.56 0.99
C VAL A 114 17.75 16.21 1.94
N GLY A 115 17.46 17.44 2.36
CA GLY A 115 18.21 18.14 3.41
C GLY A 115 17.99 17.49 4.79
N PRO A 116 18.81 17.88 5.78
CA PRO A 116 18.58 17.45 7.16
C PRO A 116 17.16 17.81 7.60
N PRO A 117 16.55 17.07 8.55
CA PRO A 117 15.28 17.44 9.13
C PRO A 117 15.35 18.86 9.71
N GLU A 118 14.29 19.63 9.56
CA GLU A 118 14.15 20.87 10.30
C GLU A 118 14.09 20.56 11.80
N ASP A 119 14.62 21.47 12.63
CA ASP A 119 14.40 21.38 14.05
C ASP A 119 12.91 21.62 14.33
N VAL A 120 12.21 20.57 14.68
CA VAL A 120 10.77 20.63 14.99
C VAL A 120 10.51 20.99 16.45
N GLY A 121 11.55 21.39 17.19
CA GLY A 121 11.47 21.70 18.61
C GLY A 121 11.44 20.45 19.50
N PRO A 122 11.09 20.60 20.77
CA PRO A 122 11.09 19.52 21.72
C PRO A 122 10.03 18.45 21.36
N TYR A 123 10.36 17.19 21.59
CA TYR A 123 9.38 16.11 21.42
C TYR A 123 8.11 16.37 22.23
N PRO A 124 6.96 15.93 21.72
CA PRO A 124 5.70 16.04 22.45
C PRO A 124 5.83 15.35 23.82
N LYS A 125 5.28 15.99 24.85
CA LYS A 125 5.21 15.36 26.17
C LYS A 125 4.33 14.11 26.09
N LEU A 126 4.77 13.02 26.73
CA LEU A 126 4.00 11.77 26.80
C LEU A 126 2.70 11.92 27.61
N THR A 127 2.64 12.92 28.49
CA THR A 127 1.42 13.22 29.26
C THR A 127 0.50 14.09 28.39
N PRO A 128 -0.74 13.69 28.18
CA PRO A 128 -1.70 14.54 27.47
C PRO A 128 -1.84 15.90 28.16
N PRO A 129 -2.06 16.99 27.42
CA PRO A 129 -2.36 18.29 28.02
C PRO A 129 -3.72 18.21 28.74
N GLU A 130 -3.85 18.93 29.84
CA GLU A 130 -5.12 18.99 30.60
C GLU A 130 -6.26 19.58 29.76
N THR A 131 -5.93 20.43 28.82
CA THR A 131 -6.88 21.03 27.87
C THR A 131 -6.28 21.05 26.47
N LEU A 132 -7.11 20.89 25.44
CA LEU A 132 -6.67 21.09 24.07
C LEU A 132 -6.36 22.57 23.84
N PRO A 133 -5.28 22.90 23.09
CA PRO A 133 -5.05 24.28 22.67
C PRO A 133 -6.23 24.77 21.82
N GLN A 134 -6.66 26.00 22.09
CA GLN A 134 -7.71 26.66 21.30
C GLN A 134 -7.17 27.17 19.98
#